data_0197a61224aef5ee8d90363fdffe904d
#
_entry.id   0197a61224aef5ee8d90363fdffe904d
#
_cell.length_a   1.000
_cell.length_b   1.000
_cell.length_c   1.000
_cell.angle_alpha   90.00
_cell.angle_beta   90.00
_cell.angle_gamma   90.00
#
_symmetry.space_group_name_H-M   'P 1'
#
loop_
_entity.id
_entity.type
_entity.pdbx_description
1 polymer ?
#
loop_
_entity_poly.entity_id
_entity_poly.type
_entity_poly.pdbx_seq_one_letter_code
_entity_poly.pdbx_strand_id
1 'polypeptide(L)'
;MIGNLLKQLFKALRISLRYRLSRLFGGGGPNLPNTASLGGTTLPTIGLNPVYTKTVTWRTDRNDLAAVSLASNPVYQLWRITPQGLKWTHYFEAYEAIFSGRRNLPMRILEIGVFEGASLRLWKSYFQHPQTSLVGIDIQPTCARFDAPAEGIHVRIGSQADDKFLAGVAAEFGPFDLIIDDGSHHSAHMIQSFNSLYASGLKDDGIYFVEDIHANYWPGWRDSANSFLDFCKDLLELMHAHYWDTRLPTWTAEAESGLAIELEVPVITTMIKEIRFFDSMVAIYKTRRLHSPRYIVA
;
A
#
# COMPACT_ATOMS: atom_id res chain seq x y z
N MET A 1 33.76 5.01 16.64
CA MET A 1 32.97 5.71 15.62
C MET A 1 33.26 5.23 14.19
N ILE A 2 34.49 5.07 13.76
CA ILE A 2 34.89 4.65 12.39
C ILE A 2 34.40 3.24 12.02
N GLY A 3 34.34 2.29 12.96
CA GLY A 3 33.89 0.91 12.70
C GLY A 3 32.40 0.77 12.37
N ASN A 4 31.55 1.67 12.87
CA ASN A 4 30.13 1.68 12.54
C ASN A 4 29.86 2.30 11.17
N LEU A 5 30.65 3.30 10.79
CA LEU A 5 30.52 3.94 9.47
C LEU A 5 30.94 2.98 8.34
N LEU A 6 32.02 2.23 8.54
CA LEU A 6 32.45 1.17 7.62
C LEU A 6 31.42 0.03 7.49
N LYS A 7 30.79 -0.40 8.59
CA LYS A 7 29.73 -1.40 8.53
C LYS A 7 28.50 -0.88 7.77
N GLN A 8 28.13 0.36 7.93
CA GLN A 8 27.03 0.98 7.17
C GLN A 8 27.38 1.13 5.67
N LEU A 9 28.62 1.51 5.34
CA LEU A 9 29.11 1.58 3.96
C LEU A 9 29.15 0.19 3.30
N PHE A 10 29.63 -0.83 3.99
CA PHE A 10 29.61 -2.22 3.48
C PHE A 10 28.20 -2.76 3.31
N LYS A 11 27.26 -2.34 4.16
CA LYS A 11 25.85 -2.75 4.06
C LYS A 11 25.15 -2.06 2.88
N ALA A 12 25.40 -0.76 2.67
CA ALA A 12 24.91 -0.03 1.50
C ALA A 12 25.48 -0.60 0.19
N LEU A 13 26.77 -0.99 0.19
CA LEU A 13 27.42 -1.68 -0.93
C LEU A 13 26.82 -3.08 -1.18
N ARG A 14 26.46 -3.86 -0.14
CA ARG A 14 25.81 -5.16 -0.30
C ARG A 14 24.37 -5.03 -0.87
N ILE A 15 23.63 -4.03 -0.46
CA ILE A 15 22.30 -3.73 -1.00
C ILE A 15 22.44 -3.30 -2.47
N SER A 16 23.38 -2.41 -2.78
CA SER A 16 23.70 -1.98 -4.15
C SER A 16 24.19 -3.15 -5.01
N LEU A 17 24.97 -4.06 -4.46
CA LEU A 17 25.48 -5.24 -5.18
C LEU A 17 24.38 -6.30 -5.41
N ARG A 18 23.48 -6.54 -4.46
CA ARG A 18 22.26 -7.36 -4.67
C ARG A 18 21.36 -6.75 -5.75
N TYR A 19 21.19 -5.46 -5.72
CA TYR A 19 20.44 -4.71 -6.74
C TYR A 19 21.09 -4.82 -8.13
N ARG A 20 22.44 -4.80 -8.21
CA ARG A 20 23.18 -5.03 -9.47
C ARG A 20 23.17 -6.49 -9.92
N LEU A 21 23.21 -7.44 -8.98
CA LEU A 21 23.18 -8.87 -9.29
C LEU A 21 21.78 -9.35 -9.73
N SER A 22 20.69 -8.78 -9.18
CA SER A 22 19.34 -9.05 -9.70
C SER A 22 19.17 -8.59 -11.15
N ARG A 23 19.88 -7.52 -11.57
CA ARG A 23 19.95 -7.09 -12.97
C ARG A 23 20.74 -8.05 -13.89
N LEU A 24 21.68 -8.79 -13.34
CA LEU A 24 22.56 -9.69 -14.13
C LEU A 24 21.98 -11.11 -14.28
N PHE A 25 21.08 -11.54 -13.40
CA PHE A 25 20.52 -12.90 -13.38
C PHE A 25 19.00 -12.98 -13.55
N GLY A 26 18.33 -11.86 -13.79
CA GLY A 26 16.91 -11.82 -14.14
C GLY A 26 16.72 -12.19 -15.60
N GLY A 27 16.21 -13.38 -15.84
CA GLY A 27 15.87 -13.88 -17.17
C GLY A 27 14.87 -12.99 -17.89
N GLY A 28 15.01 -12.91 -19.22
CA GLY A 28 14.36 -12.00 -20.13
C GLY A 28 12.85 -11.84 -19.95
N GLY A 29 12.47 -10.71 -19.38
CA GLY A 29 11.16 -10.10 -19.58
C GLY A 29 11.10 -9.40 -20.94
N PRO A 30 9.91 -9.13 -21.48
CA PRO A 30 9.78 -8.46 -22.77
C PRO A 30 10.57 -7.15 -22.74
N ASN A 31 11.32 -6.90 -23.82
CA ASN A 31 12.12 -5.70 -24.03
C ASN A 31 11.24 -4.46 -23.89
N LEU A 32 11.20 -3.91 -22.68
CA LEU A 32 10.76 -2.53 -22.51
C LEU A 32 11.88 -1.63 -23.04
N PRO A 33 11.57 -0.64 -23.88
CA PRO A 33 12.59 0.24 -24.41
C PRO A 33 13.34 0.91 -23.26
N ASN A 34 14.64 0.99 -23.42
CA ASN A 34 15.57 1.62 -22.49
C ASN A 34 15.27 3.13 -22.45
N THR A 35 14.24 3.53 -21.71
CA THR A 35 13.78 4.91 -21.61
C THR A 35 14.59 5.65 -20.53
N ALA A 36 15.88 5.83 -20.82
CA ALA A 36 16.65 6.92 -20.20
C ALA A 36 16.25 8.29 -20.78
N SER A 37 15.25 8.33 -21.66
CA SER A 37 14.62 9.55 -22.14
C SER A 37 13.10 9.38 -21.98
N LEU A 38 12.43 10.40 -21.51
CA LEU A 38 10.98 10.58 -21.64
C LEU A 38 10.51 10.56 -23.11
N GLY A 39 11.44 10.34 -24.04
CA GLY A 39 11.21 10.22 -25.47
C GLY A 39 10.57 8.89 -25.83
N GLY A 40 9.27 8.78 -25.64
CA GLY A 40 8.48 7.61 -26.06
C GLY A 40 7.31 7.26 -25.13
N THR A 41 7.28 7.75 -23.92
CA THR A 41 6.07 7.67 -23.10
C THR A 41 5.14 8.78 -23.59
N THR A 42 4.14 8.43 -24.37
CA THR A 42 3.01 9.31 -24.62
C THR A 42 2.38 9.63 -23.25
N LEU A 43 2.64 10.83 -22.76
CA LEU A 43 1.92 11.34 -21.60
C LEU A 43 0.42 11.21 -21.93
N PRO A 44 -0.42 10.80 -20.97
CA PRO A 44 -1.85 10.74 -21.19
C PRO A 44 -2.30 12.13 -21.65
N THR A 45 -2.72 12.22 -22.91
CA THR A 45 -3.15 13.48 -23.57
C THR A 45 -4.58 13.84 -23.23
N ILE A 46 -5.14 13.31 -22.14
CA ILE A 46 -6.53 13.53 -21.75
C ILE A 46 -6.69 14.98 -21.28
N GLY A 47 -6.88 15.89 -22.23
CA GLY A 47 -7.36 17.24 -21.96
C GLY A 47 -6.53 18.11 -20.99
N LEU A 48 -5.29 17.70 -20.66
CA LEU A 48 -4.43 18.48 -19.80
C LEU A 48 -3.96 19.74 -20.49
N ASN A 49 -3.95 20.85 -19.77
CA ASN A 49 -3.34 22.09 -20.23
C ASN A 49 -1.86 21.84 -20.56
N PRO A 50 -1.36 22.30 -21.74
CA PRO A 50 0.03 22.07 -22.14
C PRO A 50 1.09 22.51 -21.12
N VAL A 51 0.76 23.44 -20.22
CA VAL A 51 1.69 23.85 -19.15
C VAL A 51 2.01 22.70 -18.20
N TYR A 52 1.07 21.76 -17.97
CA TYR A 52 1.27 20.63 -17.07
C TYR A 52 2.05 19.48 -17.70
N THR A 53 2.23 19.49 -19.01
CA THR A 53 2.98 18.46 -19.74
C THR A 53 4.42 18.87 -20.02
N LYS A 54 4.84 20.08 -19.59
CA LYS A 54 6.23 20.53 -19.69
C LYS A 54 7.11 19.71 -18.75
N THR A 55 8.28 19.33 -19.23
CA THR A 55 9.27 18.65 -18.41
C THR A 55 10.04 19.65 -17.53
N VAL A 56 10.33 19.23 -16.31
CA VAL A 56 11.25 19.89 -15.41
C VAL A 56 12.36 18.91 -15.04
N THR A 57 13.55 19.44 -14.72
CA THR A 57 14.65 18.60 -14.25
C THR A 57 14.71 18.66 -12.74
N TRP A 58 14.56 17.50 -12.10
CA TRP A 58 14.77 17.37 -10.66
C TRP A 58 16.17 16.82 -10.38
N ARG A 59 16.80 17.36 -9.36
CA ARG A 59 18.04 16.79 -8.79
C ARG A 59 17.65 15.75 -7.75
N THR A 60 18.33 14.61 -7.80
CA THR A 60 18.15 13.50 -6.86
C THR A 60 19.33 13.40 -5.89
N ASP A 61 19.93 14.53 -5.54
CA ASP A 61 20.99 14.57 -4.55
C ASP A 61 20.41 14.28 -3.16
N ARG A 62 21.20 13.55 -2.35
CA ARG A 62 20.82 13.09 -1.01
C ARG A 62 20.82 14.21 0.04
N ASN A 63 20.56 15.45 -0.34
CA ASN A 63 20.61 16.54 0.61
C ASN A 63 19.38 16.53 1.53
N ASP A 64 19.66 16.58 2.83
CA ASP A 64 18.75 16.44 3.97
C ASP A 64 17.71 17.57 4.14
N LEU A 65 17.35 18.30 3.09
CA LEU A 65 16.31 19.34 3.15
C LEU A 65 14.95 18.76 3.55
N ALA A 66 14.68 17.50 3.16
CA ALA A 66 13.48 16.78 3.59
C ALA A 66 13.46 16.52 5.11
N ALA A 67 14.63 16.36 5.74
CA ALA A 67 14.70 16.11 7.18
C ALA A 67 14.23 17.30 8.01
N VAL A 68 14.36 18.52 7.50
CA VAL A 68 13.90 19.73 8.20
C VAL A 68 12.37 19.82 8.16
N SER A 69 11.73 19.54 7.03
CA SER A 69 10.28 19.55 6.90
C SER A 69 9.59 18.45 7.73
N LEU A 70 10.28 17.33 7.94
CA LEU A 70 9.77 16.18 8.71
C LEU A 70 10.09 16.24 10.20
N ALA A 71 10.80 17.28 10.69
CA ALA A 71 11.25 17.35 12.07
C ALA A 71 10.13 17.25 13.11
N SER A 72 8.91 17.67 12.78
CA SER A 72 7.73 17.56 13.65
C SER A 72 6.86 16.31 13.38
N ASN A 73 7.18 15.50 12.37
CA ASN A 73 6.38 14.33 12.03
C ASN A 73 6.65 13.18 13.03
N PRO A 74 5.62 12.69 13.77
CA PRO A 74 5.80 11.67 14.81
C PRO A 74 6.33 10.34 14.28
N VAL A 75 5.90 9.90 13.10
CA VAL A 75 6.38 8.65 12.47
C VAL A 75 7.86 8.79 12.11
N TYR A 76 8.25 9.94 11.54
CA TYR A 76 9.65 10.21 11.20
C TYR A 76 10.54 10.26 12.45
N GLN A 77 10.09 10.85 13.54
CA GLN A 77 10.85 10.86 14.79
C GLN A 77 11.13 9.46 15.32
N LEU A 78 10.15 8.56 15.27
CA LEU A 78 10.33 7.17 15.65
C LEU A 78 11.25 6.44 14.66
N TRP A 79 11.11 6.70 13.37
CA TRP A 79 11.95 6.10 12.34
C TRP A 79 13.42 6.44 12.49
N ARG A 80 13.76 7.69 12.83
CA ARG A 80 15.15 8.14 13.03
C ARG A 80 15.91 7.33 14.08
N ILE A 81 15.22 6.82 15.09
CA ILE A 81 15.81 6.00 16.14
C ILE A 81 15.62 4.49 15.90
N THR A 82 14.91 4.11 14.85
CA THR A 82 14.70 2.71 14.46
C THR A 82 15.87 2.24 13.60
N PRO A 83 16.64 1.22 14.03
CA PRO A 83 17.78 0.75 13.27
C PRO A 83 17.35 -0.01 12.02
N GLN A 84 18.13 0.13 10.94
CA GLN A 84 18.15 -0.78 9.78
C GLN A 84 16.96 -0.70 8.80
N GLY A 85 16.22 0.40 8.77
CA GLY A 85 15.14 0.60 7.80
C GLY A 85 15.54 1.47 6.61
N LEU A 86 14.80 1.33 5.51
CA LEU A 86 14.83 2.21 4.35
C LEU A 86 13.41 2.65 4.07
N LYS A 87 13.15 3.95 4.02
CA LYS A 87 11.87 4.52 3.63
C LYS A 87 12.09 5.81 2.85
N TRP A 88 11.23 6.09 1.92
CA TRP A 88 11.20 7.34 1.19
C TRP A 88 10.76 8.48 2.12
N THR A 89 11.34 9.65 1.97
CA THR A 89 11.06 10.79 2.86
C THR A 89 9.60 11.24 2.82
N HIS A 90 8.96 11.22 1.66
CA HIS A 90 7.57 11.61 1.47
C HIS A 90 6.55 10.62 2.07
N TYR A 91 6.96 9.39 2.41
CA TYR A 91 6.08 8.39 3.03
C TYR A 91 5.62 8.78 4.44
N PHE A 92 6.46 9.49 5.19
CA PHE A 92 6.14 9.86 6.58
C PHE A 92 4.92 10.78 6.69
N GLU A 93 4.72 11.67 5.73
CA GLU A 93 3.53 12.53 5.67
C GLU A 93 2.27 11.70 5.39
N ALA A 94 2.36 10.73 4.48
CA ALA A 94 1.24 9.84 4.18
C ALA A 94 0.88 8.94 5.37
N TYR A 95 1.88 8.37 6.06
CA TYR A 95 1.63 7.56 7.27
C TYR A 95 0.89 8.37 8.33
N GLU A 96 1.34 9.58 8.63
CA GLU A 96 0.69 10.42 9.63
C GLU A 96 -0.73 10.82 9.20
N ALA A 97 -0.92 11.16 7.92
CA ALA A 97 -2.24 11.50 7.39
C ALA A 97 -3.25 10.35 7.46
N ILE A 98 -2.78 9.10 7.37
CA ILE A 98 -3.64 7.91 7.36
C ILE A 98 -3.80 7.31 8.77
N PHE A 99 -2.72 7.28 9.56
CA PHE A 99 -2.67 6.48 10.79
C PHE A 99 -2.86 7.28 12.07
N SER A 100 -2.69 8.61 12.06
CA SER A 100 -2.73 9.44 13.29
C SER A 100 -4.00 9.27 14.10
N GLY A 101 -5.16 9.21 13.46
CA GLY A 101 -6.45 9.00 14.11
C GLY A 101 -6.62 7.63 14.79
N ARG A 102 -5.72 6.68 14.51
CA ARG A 102 -5.77 5.31 15.04
C ARG A 102 -4.64 5.01 16.03
N ARG A 103 -3.73 5.96 16.25
CA ARG A 103 -2.51 5.77 17.03
C ARG A 103 -2.74 5.21 18.43
N ASN A 104 -3.82 5.62 19.08
CA ASN A 104 -4.15 5.25 20.45
C ASN A 104 -5.31 4.24 20.54
N LEU A 105 -5.72 3.65 19.43
CA LEU A 105 -6.76 2.62 19.41
C LEU A 105 -6.16 1.22 19.47
N PRO A 106 -6.90 0.24 20.00
CA PRO A 106 -6.47 -1.16 19.91
C PRO A 106 -6.52 -1.60 18.44
N MET A 107 -5.38 -1.97 17.91
CA MET A 107 -5.22 -2.32 16.48
C MET A 107 -4.76 -3.76 16.33
N ARG A 108 -5.31 -4.46 15.35
CA ARG A 108 -4.74 -5.68 14.77
C ARG A 108 -4.15 -5.31 13.42
N ILE A 109 -2.85 -5.42 13.29
CA ILE A 109 -2.12 -4.95 12.11
C ILE A 109 -1.43 -6.13 11.46
N LEU A 110 -1.60 -6.28 10.15
CA LEU A 110 -0.81 -7.19 9.32
C LEU A 110 0.17 -6.36 8.48
N GLU A 111 1.43 -6.71 8.53
CA GLU A 111 2.46 -6.21 7.62
C GLU A 111 2.93 -7.34 6.72
N ILE A 112 2.83 -7.14 5.42
CA ILE A 112 3.38 -8.00 4.39
C ILE A 112 4.76 -7.45 4.03
N GLY A 113 5.83 -8.25 4.29
CA GLY A 113 7.21 -7.80 4.14
C GLY A 113 7.83 -7.36 5.46
N VAL A 114 8.50 -8.30 6.16
CA VAL A 114 9.19 -8.04 7.44
C VAL A 114 10.62 -7.55 7.23
N PHE A 115 11.32 -8.14 6.26
CA PHE A 115 12.71 -7.85 5.92
C PHE A 115 13.64 -7.84 7.15
N GLU A 116 14.17 -6.66 7.56
CA GLU A 116 15.05 -6.50 8.75
C GLU A 116 14.26 -6.12 10.01
N GLY A 117 12.92 -6.19 9.98
CA GLY A 117 12.03 -5.93 11.10
C GLY A 117 11.98 -4.47 11.57
N ALA A 118 12.45 -3.54 10.76
CA ALA A 118 12.47 -2.12 11.13
C ALA A 118 11.07 -1.54 11.24
N SER A 119 10.22 -1.83 10.27
CA SER A 119 8.83 -1.36 10.21
C SER A 119 7.97 -1.99 11.31
N LEU A 120 8.13 -3.28 11.63
CA LEU A 120 7.44 -3.89 12.78
C LEU A 120 7.75 -3.13 14.09
N ARG A 121 9.03 -2.77 14.32
CA ARG A 121 9.43 -1.98 15.50
C ARG A 121 8.86 -0.56 15.45
N LEU A 122 8.84 0.06 14.28
CA LEU A 122 8.24 1.37 14.06
C LEU A 122 6.75 1.35 14.43
N TRP A 123 6.00 0.41 13.86
CA TRP A 123 4.56 0.33 14.09
C TRP A 123 4.24 -0.03 15.55
N LYS A 124 5.03 -0.90 16.18
CA LYS A 124 4.88 -1.19 17.60
C LYS A 124 5.08 0.05 18.47
N SER A 125 6.00 0.91 18.11
CA SER A 125 6.25 2.17 18.82
C SER A 125 5.23 3.25 18.50
N TYR A 126 4.68 3.23 17.29
CA TYR A 126 3.72 4.23 16.83
C TYR A 126 2.30 3.96 17.37
N PHE A 127 1.81 2.72 17.26
CA PHE A 127 0.49 2.33 17.76
C PHE A 127 0.57 1.92 19.24
N GLN A 128 0.36 2.88 20.12
CA GLN A 128 0.73 2.78 21.53
C GLN A 128 -0.27 2.05 22.43
N HIS A 129 -1.44 1.67 21.91
CA HIS A 129 -2.44 0.99 22.73
C HIS A 129 -1.94 -0.39 23.17
N PRO A 130 -2.05 -0.75 24.48
CA PRO A 130 -1.48 -2.01 25.01
C PRO A 130 -2.01 -3.28 24.34
N GLN A 131 -3.23 -3.25 23.83
CA GLN A 131 -3.85 -4.38 23.13
C GLN A 131 -3.53 -4.42 21.62
N THR A 132 -2.67 -3.52 21.14
CA THR A 132 -2.24 -3.57 19.73
C THR A 132 -1.37 -4.77 19.49
N SER A 133 -1.75 -5.60 18.51
CA SER A 133 -1.00 -6.74 17.99
C SER A 133 -0.55 -6.49 16.56
N LEU A 134 0.68 -6.90 16.27
CA LEU A 134 1.26 -6.85 14.94
C LEU A 134 1.54 -8.28 14.45
N VAL A 135 1.19 -8.54 13.22
CA VAL A 135 1.54 -9.76 12.51
C VAL A 135 2.38 -9.37 11.31
N GLY A 136 3.59 -9.90 11.21
CA GLY A 136 4.44 -9.76 10.03
C GLY A 136 4.45 -11.05 9.23
N ILE A 137 4.39 -10.96 7.91
CA ILE A 137 4.65 -12.11 7.04
C ILE A 137 5.82 -11.83 6.11
N ASP A 138 6.63 -12.86 5.86
CA ASP A 138 7.75 -12.76 4.93
C ASP A 138 8.06 -14.14 4.34
N ILE A 139 8.56 -14.17 3.11
CA ILE A 139 9.00 -15.41 2.47
C ILE A 139 10.36 -15.89 3.00
N GLN A 140 11.15 -14.99 3.60
CA GLN A 140 12.49 -15.29 4.10
C GLN A 140 12.42 -15.95 5.48
N PRO A 141 12.91 -17.19 5.64
CA PRO A 141 12.87 -17.90 6.93
C PRO A 141 13.57 -17.15 8.07
N THR A 142 14.59 -16.35 7.74
CA THR A 142 15.35 -15.57 8.72
C THR A 142 14.51 -14.49 9.42
N CYS A 143 13.37 -14.11 8.86
CA CYS A 143 12.46 -13.13 9.47
C CYS A 143 11.76 -13.69 10.72
N ALA A 144 11.69 -15.01 10.89
CA ALA A 144 11.18 -15.65 12.10
C ALA A 144 11.86 -15.17 13.39
N ARG A 145 13.09 -14.65 13.31
CA ARG A 145 13.83 -14.08 14.46
C ARG A 145 13.16 -12.85 15.09
N PHE A 146 12.21 -12.25 14.39
CA PHE A 146 11.46 -11.08 14.88
C PHE A 146 10.16 -11.46 15.57
N ASP A 147 9.82 -12.76 15.63
CA ASP A 147 8.66 -13.23 16.38
C ASP A 147 8.87 -12.98 17.87
N ALA A 148 8.01 -12.17 18.48
CA ALA A 148 8.06 -11.77 19.88
C ALA A 148 6.65 -11.71 20.47
N PRO A 149 5.99 -12.87 20.69
CA PRO A 149 4.59 -12.93 21.14
C PRO A 149 4.34 -12.22 22.48
N ALA A 150 5.33 -12.21 23.37
CA ALA A 150 5.25 -11.50 24.63
C ALA A 150 5.13 -9.97 24.46
N GLU A 151 5.58 -9.44 23.32
CA GLU A 151 5.46 -8.05 22.94
C GLU A 151 4.24 -7.79 22.02
N GLY A 152 3.45 -8.82 21.71
CA GLY A 152 2.34 -8.75 20.77
C GLY A 152 2.79 -8.62 19.30
N ILE A 153 3.97 -9.14 18.97
CA ILE A 153 4.50 -9.23 17.61
C ILE A 153 4.56 -10.70 17.21
N HIS A 154 3.92 -11.04 16.12
CA HIS A 154 3.90 -12.40 15.56
C HIS A 154 4.47 -12.39 14.15
N VAL A 155 5.31 -13.38 13.82
CA VAL A 155 5.86 -13.52 12.47
C VAL A 155 5.50 -14.88 11.90
N ARG A 156 5.03 -14.90 10.65
CA ARG A 156 4.73 -16.12 9.92
C ARG A 156 5.51 -16.14 8.61
N ILE A 157 6.10 -17.28 8.31
CA ILE A 157 6.93 -17.44 7.11
C ILE A 157 6.09 -18.08 6.01
N GLY A 158 5.95 -17.36 4.90
CA GLY A 158 5.20 -17.78 3.73
C GLY A 158 5.10 -16.69 2.68
N SER A 159 4.54 -17.04 1.53
CA SER A 159 4.44 -16.15 0.37
C SER A 159 3.13 -15.35 0.39
N GLN A 160 3.21 -14.04 0.12
CA GLN A 160 2.04 -13.19 -0.14
C GLN A 160 1.25 -13.58 -1.40
N ALA A 161 1.83 -14.43 -2.27
CA ALA A 161 1.16 -14.98 -3.43
C ALA A 161 0.47 -16.33 -3.15
N ASP A 162 0.50 -16.81 -1.90
CA ASP A 162 -0.17 -18.07 -1.51
C ASP A 162 -1.47 -17.77 -0.75
N ASP A 163 -2.60 -17.98 -1.43
CA ASP A 163 -3.93 -17.76 -0.87
C ASP A 163 -4.21 -18.57 0.39
N LYS A 164 -3.74 -19.82 0.44
CA LYS A 164 -3.97 -20.69 1.59
C LYS A 164 -3.20 -20.21 2.79
N PHE A 165 -1.96 -19.76 2.56
CA PHE A 165 -1.14 -19.17 3.61
C PHE A 165 -1.79 -17.89 4.14
N LEU A 166 -2.18 -16.97 3.26
CA LEU A 166 -2.85 -15.72 3.65
C LEU A 166 -4.17 -15.95 4.38
N ALA A 167 -4.97 -16.89 3.91
CA ALA A 167 -6.21 -17.29 4.59
C ALA A 167 -5.95 -17.88 5.98
N GLY A 168 -4.88 -18.68 6.13
CA GLY A 168 -4.43 -19.21 7.41
C GLY A 168 -4.04 -18.11 8.39
N VAL A 169 -3.26 -17.12 7.93
CA VAL A 169 -2.86 -15.95 8.74
C VAL A 169 -4.08 -15.13 9.17
N ALA A 170 -5.01 -14.90 8.24
CA ALA A 170 -6.25 -14.18 8.55
C ALA A 170 -7.15 -14.95 9.53
N ALA A 171 -7.19 -16.27 9.45
CA ALA A 171 -7.95 -17.11 10.39
C ALA A 171 -7.32 -17.13 11.79
N GLU A 172 -5.98 -17.11 11.88
CA GLU A 172 -5.25 -17.14 13.16
C GLU A 172 -5.31 -15.80 13.89
N PHE A 173 -5.15 -14.67 13.17
CA PHE A 173 -4.92 -13.35 13.78
C PHE A 173 -5.95 -12.30 13.43
N GLY A 174 -6.69 -12.47 12.35
CA GLY A 174 -7.63 -11.48 11.83
C GLY A 174 -8.99 -11.46 12.54
N PRO A 175 -9.96 -10.70 12.07
CA PRO A 175 -9.77 -9.73 11.01
C PRO A 175 -8.93 -8.53 11.47
N PHE A 176 -8.18 -7.93 10.53
CA PHE A 176 -7.24 -6.83 10.79
C PHE A 176 -7.91 -5.46 10.69
N ASP A 177 -7.45 -4.50 11.46
CA ASP A 177 -7.83 -3.08 11.35
C ASP A 177 -7.02 -2.36 10.27
N LEU A 178 -5.78 -2.83 10.04
CA LEU A 178 -4.84 -2.28 9.08
C LEU A 178 -4.04 -3.42 8.46
N ILE A 179 -3.96 -3.43 7.15
CA ILE A 179 -3.03 -4.28 6.39
C ILE A 179 -2.09 -3.35 5.65
N ILE A 180 -0.77 -3.53 5.83
CA ILE A 180 0.29 -2.81 5.13
C ILE A 180 0.98 -3.80 4.18
N ASP A 181 0.89 -3.56 2.88
CA ASP A 181 1.59 -4.34 1.86
C ASP A 181 2.86 -3.59 1.44
N ASP A 182 3.97 -3.98 2.04
CA ASP A 182 5.35 -3.54 1.77
C ASP A 182 6.21 -4.77 1.42
N GLY A 183 5.63 -5.69 0.67
CA GLY A 183 6.19 -7.01 0.42
C GLY A 183 7.12 -7.10 -0.78
N SER A 184 6.72 -7.89 -1.77
CA SER A 184 7.56 -8.16 -2.95
C SER A 184 7.52 -7.06 -3.99
N HIS A 185 6.55 -6.18 -3.97
CA HIS A 185 6.24 -5.12 -4.93
C HIS A 185 5.96 -5.61 -6.37
N HIS A 186 5.87 -6.92 -6.58
CA HIS A 186 5.41 -7.48 -7.84
C HIS A 186 3.92 -7.23 -8.03
N SER A 187 3.53 -6.72 -9.19
CA SER A 187 2.12 -6.37 -9.47
C SER A 187 1.16 -7.53 -9.24
N ALA A 188 1.51 -8.73 -9.71
CA ALA A 188 0.68 -9.92 -9.52
C ALA A 188 0.52 -10.29 -8.03
N HIS A 189 1.59 -10.19 -7.24
CA HIS A 189 1.55 -10.52 -5.82
C HIS A 189 0.73 -9.48 -5.01
N MET A 190 0.87 -8.18 -5.33
CA MET A 190 0.09 -7.12 -4.70
C MET A 190 -1.42 -7.29 -4.96
N ILE A 191 -1.79 -7.63 -6.22
CA ILE A 191 -3.19 -7.93 -6.58
C ILE A 191 -3.67 -9.19 -5.86
N GLN A 192 -2.83 -10.22 -5.78
CA GLN A 192 -3.14 -11.48 -5.12
C GLN A 192 -3.40 -11.28 -3.62
N SER A 193 -2.49 -10.60 -2.91
CA SER A 193 -2.67 -10.33 -1.48
C SER A 193 -3.90 -9.48 -1.19
N PHE A 194 -4.20 -8.48 -2.04
CA PHE A 194 -5.44 -7.71 -1.93
C PHE A 194 -6.68 -8.63 -2.06
N ASN A 195 -6.73 -9.44 -3.12
CA ASN A 195 -7.88 -10.32 -3.37
C ASN A 195 -8.10 -11.33 -2.23
N SER A 196 -7.03 -11.85 -1.65
CA SER A 196 -7.11 -12.84 -0.56
C SER A 196 -7.54 -12.21 0.77
N LEU A 197 -7.15 -10.97 1.04
CA LEU A 197 -7.27 -10.39 2.38
C LEU A 197 -8.34 -9.30 2.50
N TYR A 198 -8.64 -8.56 1.43
CA TYR A 198 -9.50 -7.37 1.55
C TYR A 198 -10.93 -7.72 1.98
N ALA A 199 -11.52 -8.75 1.40
CA ALA A 199 -12.91 -9.09 1.69
C ALA A 199 -13.08 -9.73 3.07
N SER A 200 -12.25 -10.68 3.44
CA SER A 200 -12.41 -11.53 4.63
C SER A 200 -11.39 -11.26 5.74
N GLY A 201 -10.17 -10.86 5.39
CA GLY A 201 -9.09 -10.62 6.34
C GLY A 201 -9.08 -9.21 6.95
N LEU A 202 -9.69 -8.23 6.27
CA LEU A 202 -9.77 -6.84 6.72
C LEU A 202 -11.15 -6.57 7.35
N LYS A 203 -11.19 -5.87 8.49
CA LYS A 203 -12.45 -5.43 9.12
C LYS A 203 -13.19 -4.43 8.24
N ASP A 204 -14.50 -4.32 8.44
CA ASP A 204 -15.24 -3.14 8.04
C ASP A 204 -14.63 -1.93 8.77
N ASP A 205 -14.49 -0.78 8.10
CA ASP A 205 -13.70 0.39 8.52
C ASP A 205 -12.17 0.18 8.60
N GLY A 206 -11.67 -0.97 8.17
CA GLY A 206 -10.24 -1.24 8.03
C GLY A 206 -9.61 -0.52 6.85
N ILE A 207 -8.28 -0.51 6.83
CA ILE A 207 -7.48 0.12 5.77
C ILE A 207 -6.54 -0.93 5.18
N TYR A 208 -6.57 -1.08 3.85
CA TYR A 208 -5.56 -1.77 3.08
C TYR A 208 -4.60 -0.73 2.51
N PHE A 209 -3.37 -0.71 2.99
CA PHE A 209 -2.36 0.28 2.64
C PHE A 209 -1.22 -0.38 1.88
N VAL A 210 -0.88 0.14 0.72
CA VAL A 210 0.13 -0.45 -0.17
C VAL A 210 1.24 0.56 -0.40
N GLU A 211 2.48 0.09 -0.25
CA GLU A 211 3.69 0.87 -0.47
C GLU A 211 4.36 0.50 -1.80
N ASP A 212 5.29 1.35 -2.23
CA ASP A 212 6.20 1.11 -3.36
C ASP A 212 5.51 0.75 -4.69
N ILE A 213 4.31 1.33 -4.96
CA ILE A 213 3.61 1.12 -6.23
C ILE A 213 4.41 1.67 -7.43
N HIS A 214 5.40 2.53 -7.21
CA HIS A 214 6.34 2.97 -8.25
C HIS A 214 7.16 1.81 -8.83
N ALA A 215 7.36 0.72 -8.08
CA ALA A 215 8.02 -0.49 -8.59
C ALA A 215 7.30 -1.07 -9.81
N ASN A 216 6.00 -0.80 -9.96
CA ASN A 216 5.23 -1.22 -11.14
C ASN A 216 5.72 -0.58 -12.47
N TYR A 217 6.50 0.50 -12.41
CA TYR A 217 7.15 1.10 -13.56
C TYR A 217 8.54 0.51 -13.86
N TRP A 218 9.08 -0.31 -12.94
CA TRP A 218 10.44 -0.82 -13.06
C TRP A 218 10.45 -2.22 -13.69
N PRO A 219 11.35 -2.47 -14.67
CA PRO A 219 11.56 -3.81 -15.21
C PRO A 219 11.91 -4.79 -14.09
N GLY A 220 11.25 -5.95 -14.07
CA GLY A 220 11.45 -7.00 -13.06
C GLY A 220 10.43 -7.01 -11.93
N TRP A 221 9.70 -5.92 -11.69
CA TRP A 221 8.58 -5.88 -10.74
C TRP A 221 7.22 -5.86 -11.44
N ARG A 222 7.17 -5.35 -12.67
CA ARG A 222 5.97 -5.45 -13.52
C ARG A 222 5.93 -6.84 -14.16
N ASP A 223 5.36 -7.78 -13.46
CA ASP A 223 5.30 -9.21 -13.81
C ASP A 223 3.94 -9.64 -14.38
N SER A 224 3.02 -8.71 -14.57
CA SER A 224 1.70 -8.93 -15.15
C SER A 224 1.33 -7.89 -16.18
N ALA A 225 0.33 -8.19 -17.02
CA ALA A 225 -0.20 -7.26 -18.03
C ALA A 225 -0.76 -5.99 -17.36
N ASN A 226 -1.43 -6.13 -16.23
CA ASN A 226 -1.95 -5.04 -15.43
C ASN A 226 -1.03 -4.78 -14.23
N SER A 227 -0.64 -3.54 -14.01
CA SER A 227 0.03 -3.12 -12.80
C SER A 227 -0.97 -3.05 -11.63
N PHE A 228 -0.45 -2.97 -10.39
CA PHE A 228 -1.32 -2.72 -9.24
C PHE A 228 -2.00 -1.34 -9.35
N LEU A 229 -1.37 -0.37 -10.00
CA LEU A 229 -1.99 0.92 -10.29
C LEU A 229 -3.16 0.79 -11.27
N ASP A 230 -3.04 -0.06 -12.31
CA ASP A 230 -4.15 -0.32 -13.23
C ASP A 230 -5.31 -1.01 -12.48
N PHE A 231 -5.00 -1.97 -11.61
CA PHE A 231 -5.98 -2.60 -10.72
C PHE A 231 -6.68 -1.57 -9.82
N CYS A 232 -5.96 -0.59 -9.26
CA CYS A 232 -6.57 0.49 -8.48
C CYS A 232 -7.50 1.39 -9.30
N LYS A 233 -7.21 1.63 -10.60
CA LYS A 233 -8.12 2.35 -11.50
C LYS A 233 -9.42 1.57 -11.71
N ASP A 234 -9.32 0.23 -11.86
CA ASP A 234 -10.51 -0.63 -11.97
C ASP A 234 -11.32 -0.60 -10.66
N LEU A 235 -10.67 -0.61 -9.50
CA LEU A 235 -11.36 -0.46 -8.21
C LEU A 235 -12.06 0.89 -8.09
N LEU A 236 -11.49 1.96 -8.64
CA LEU A 236 -12.12 3.29 -8.66
C LEU A 236 -13.40 3.28 -9.49
N GLU A 237 -13.39 2.66 -10.66
CA GLU A 237 -14.60 2.48 -11.49
C GLU A 237 -15.64 1.60 -10.78
N LEU A 238 -15.19 0.49 -10.19
CA LEU A 238 -16.07 -0.43 -9.46
C LEU A 238 -16.69 0.21 -8.21
N MET A 239 -16.00 1.14 -7.55
CA MET A 239 -16.56 1.91 -6.43
C MET A 239 -17.82 2.69 -6.82
N HIS A 240 -17.93 3.07 -8.10
CA HIS A 240 -19.04 3.84 -8.66
C HIS A 240 -20.04 2.98 -9.45
N ALA A 241 -19.89 1.65 -9.48
CA ALA A 241 -20.69 0.79 -10.35
C ALA A 241 -22.22 0.88 -10.12
N HIS A 242 -22.65 1.31 -8.93
CA HIS A 242 -24.07 1.54 -8.67
C HIS A 242 -24.68 2.69 -9.50
N TYR A 243 -23.85 3.56 -10.07
CA TYR A 243 -24.31 4.62 -10.99
C TYR A 243 -24.35 4.19 -12.46
N TRP A 244 -23.88 2.97 -12.80
CA TRP A 244 -23.96 2.47 -14.17
C TRP A 244 -25.39 2.18 -14.60
N ASP A 245 -26.30 1.93 -13.65
CA ASP A 245 -27.71 1.77 -13.94
C ASP A 245 -28.38 3.14 -14.03
N THR A 246 -28.76 3.52 -15.26
CA THR A 246 -29.38 4.81 -15.56
C THR A 246 -30.82 4.94 -15.03
N ARG A 247 -31.42 3.87 -14.48
CA ARG A 247 -32.72 3.91 -13.80
C ARG A 247 -32.64 4.50 -12.39
N LEU A 248 -31.42 4.73 -11.85
CA LEU A 248 -31.26 5.44 -10.59
C LEU A 248 -31.94 6.81 -10.70
N PRO A 249 -32.90 7.12 -9.82
CA PRO A 249 -33.64 8.36 -9.89
C PRO A 249 -32.71 9.54 -9.66
N THR A 250 -32.53 10.33 -10.70
CA THR A 250 -31.90 11.63 -10.63
C THR A 250 -32.98 12.68 -10.74
N TRP A 251 -33.36 13.38 -9.68
CA TRP A 251 -34.25 14.55 -9.69
C TRP A 251 -35.61 14.38 -10.40
N THR A 252 -36.11 13.15 -10.55
CA THR A 252 -37.37 12.89 -11.27
C THR A 252 -38.50 12.64 -10.27
N ALA A 253 -39.74 12.77 -10.77
CA ALA A 253 -40.94 12.47 -10.01
C ALA A 253 -40.99 11.01 -9.46
N GLU A 254 -40.18 10.10 -10.03
CA GLU A 254 -40.05 8.72 -9.56
C GLU A 254 -39.32 8.66 -8.23
N ALA A 255 -38.37 9.55 -7.94
CA ALA A 255 -37.73 9.68 -6.62
C ALA A 255 -38.74 10.10 -5.54
N GLU A 256 -39.72 10.91 -5.91
CA GLU A 256 -40.82 11.34 -5.04
C GLU A 256 -41.88 10.24 -4.84
N SER A 257 -42.01 9.30 -5.79
CA SER A 257 -42.98 8.21 -5.72
C SER A 257 -42.61 7.13 -4.67
N GLY A 258 -41.39 7.12 -4.15
CA GLY A 258 -40.91 6.15 -3.19
C GLY A 258 -40.75 4.72 -3.76
N LEU A 259 -40.76 4.57 -5.08
CA LEU A 259 -40.55 3.25 -5.72
C LEU A 259 -39.12 2.76 -5.46
N ALA A 260 -39.02 1.55 -4.90
CA ALA A 260 -37.75 0.87 -4.73
C ALA A 260 -37.26 0.33 -6.09
N ILE A 261 -36.01 0.64 -6.44
CA ILE A 261 -35.32 0.04 -7.58
C ILE A 261 -34.32 -0.97 -7.04
N GLU A 262 -34.39 -2.20 -7.54
CA GLU A 262 -33.37 -3.19 -7.27
C GLU A 262 -32.18 -2.97 -8.22
N LEU A 263 -30.98 -2.84 -7.64
CA LEU A 263 -29.72 -2.66 -8.36
C LEU A 263 -28.84 -3.87 -8.12
N GLU A 264 -28.36 -4.46 -9.20
CA GLU A 264 -27.29 -5.45 -9.15
C GLU A 264 -25.95 -4.75 -9.31
N VAL A 265 -25.08 -4.90 -8.32
CA VAL A 265 -23.74 -4.31 -8.34
C VAL A 265 -22.69 -5.36 -7.95
N PRO A 266 -21.43 -5.23 -8.43
CA PRO A 266 -20.35 -6.07 -7.96
C PRO A 266 -20.21 -5.98 -6.43
N VAL A 267 -19.93 -7.08 -5.76
CA VAL A 267 -19.77 -7.11 -4.29
C VAL A 267 -18.74 -6.08 -3.80
N ILE A 268 -17.65 -5.90 -4.54
CA ILE A 268 -16.60 -4.94 -4.20
C ILE A 268 -17.12 -3.50 -4.11
N THR A 269 -18.14 -3.13 -4.89
CA THR A 269 -18.80 -1.82 -4.84
C THR A 269 -19.37 -1.52 -3.45
N THR A 270 -19.85 -2.55 -2.76
CA THR A 270 -20.40 -2.40 -1.40
C THR A 270 -19.32 -2.29 -0.34
N MET A 271 -18.05 -2.57 -0.69
CA MET A 271 -16.94 -2.70 0.26
C MET A 271 -15.96 -1.53 0.21
N ILE A 272 -15.90 -0.76 -0.87
CA ILE A 272 -14.96 0.36 -0.98
C ILE A 272 -15.63 1.63 -0.48
N LYS A 273 -15.04 2.25 0.55
CA LYS A 273 -15.46 3.54 1.09
C LYS A 273 -14.76 4.70 0.38
N GLU A 274 -13.45 4.60 0.25
CA GLU A 274 -12.56 5.65 -0.21
C GLU A 274 -11.26 5.05 -0.71
N ILE A 275 -10.65 5.69 -1.72
CA ILE A 275 -9.29 5.35 -2.18
C ILE A 275 -8.48 6.65 -2.17
N ARG A 276 -7.37 6.67 -1.44
CA ARG A 276 -6.43 7.80 -1.39
C ARG A 276 -5.11 7.39 -2.03
N PHE A 277 -4.71 8.14 -3.04
CA PHE A 277 -3.41 7.99 -3.68
C PHE A 277 -2.43 9.03 -3.13
N PHE A 278 -1.24 8.56 -2.82
CA PHE A 278 -0.06 9.37 -2.53
C PHE A 278 1.01 9.06 -3.57
N ASP A 279 2.09 9.84 -3.61
CA ASP A 279 3.23 9.47 -4.43
C ASP A 279 3.76 8.09 -3.95
N SER A 280 3.67 7.11 -4.84
CA SER A 280 4.08 5.72 -4.61
C SER A 280 3.30 4.91 -3.56
N MET A 281 2.20 5.41 -3.03
CA MET A 281 1.39 4.68 -2.06
C MET A 281 -0.11 4.84 -2.33
N VAL A 282 -0.89 3.84 -1.88
CA VAL A 282 -2.36 3.92 -1.93
C VAL A 282 -2.97 3.35 -0.64
N ALA A 283 -4.00 4.04 -0.12
CA ALA A 283 -4.83 3.58 0.98
C ALA A 283 -6.25 3.30 0.48
N ILE A 284 -6.73 2.09 0.67
CA ILE A 284 -8.06 1.64 0.28
C ILE A 284 -8.85 1.37 1.57
N TYR A 285 -9.83 2.21 1.83
CA TYR A 285 -10.67 2.13 3.03
C TYR A 285 -11.84 1.20 2.77
N LYS A 286 -12.01 0.23 3.63
CA LYS A 286 -13.14 -0.69 3.57
C LYS A 286 -14.36 -0.13 4.29
N THR A 287 -15.52 -0.53 3.85
CA THR A 287 -16.80 -0.32 4.50
C THR A 287 -17.72 -1.49 4.21
N ARG A 288 -18.87 -1.50 4.82
CA ARG A 288 -19.96 -2.38 4.45
C ARG A 288 -21.20 -1.57 4.17
N ARG A 289 -21.48 -1.35 2.89
CA ARG A 289 -22.69 -0.65 2.46
C ARG A 289 -23.81 -1.65 2.32
N LEU A 290 -24.88 -1.45 3.07
CA LEU A 290 -26.07 -2.31 3.01
C LEU A 290 -27.11 -1.77 2.00
N HIS A 291 -26.96 -0.51 1.59
CA HIS A 291 -27.90 0.17 0.72
C HIS A 291 -27.14 1.09 -0.26
N SER A 292 -27.74 1.34 -1.41
CA SER A 292 -27.22 2.36 -2.33
C SER A 292 -27.31 3.75 -1.68
N PRO A 293 -26.45 4.70 -2.07
CA PRO A 293 -26.60 6.10 -1.69
C PRO A 293 -27.97 6.63 -2.08
N ARG A 294 -28.52 7.51 -1.24
CA ARG A 294 -29.83 8.16 -1.48
C ARG A 294 -29.66 9.67 -1.43
N TYR A 295 -30.51 10.38 -2.16
CA TYR A 295 -30.64 11.82 -1.99
C TYR A 295 -31.37 12.12 -0.66
N ILE A 296 -30.94 13.18 -0.01
CA ILE A 296 -31.66 13.78 1.11
C ILE A 296 -32.14 15.13 0.60
N VAL A 297 -33.43 15.34 0.63
CA VAL A 297 -34.02 16.65 0.37
C VAL A 297 -34.09 17.40 1.69
N ALA A 298 -33.47 18.60 1.76
CA ALA A 298 -33.45 19.45 2.95
C ALA A 298 -34.68 20.37 2.96
#